data_fda1fa64fadd8db917ea9114594f3035
#
_entry.id   fda1fa64fadd8db917ea9114594f3035
#
_cell.length_a   1.000
_cell.length_b   1.000
_cell.length_c   1.000
_cell.angle_alpha   90.00
_cell.angle_beta   90.00
_cell.angle_gamma   90.00
#
_symmetry.space_group_name_H-M   'P 1'
#
loop_
_entity.id
_entity.type
_entity.pdbx_description
1 polymer ?
#
loop_
_entity_poly.entity_id
_entity_poly.type
_entity_poly.pdbx_seq_one_letter_code
_entity_poly.pdbx_strand_id
1 'polypeptide(L)'
;LSAVGLTVVKAPPRKTCDLRDMDSTIALLNKAQPDYLVNCAAQVGSLNYVTNHAGEVITNNARMILNIYEAIKNLSLSTRVISLVANCAYPATTMEAFKEDEWQNGPVHSSVFAYGSVRRFTWAVSKCYEMQYGTETITLLVPNMYGPGDSTDPDKAHALNALISKFLRAKRNGEKSVSVWGTGAP
;
A
#
# COMPACT_ATOMS: atom_id res chain seq x y z
N LEU A 1 7.70 -12.58 12.03
CA LEU A 1 6.50 -13.24 12.56
C LEU A 1 6.80 -14.70 12.99
N SER A 2 7.47 -15.48 12.16
CA SER A 2 7.85 -16.87 12.52
C SER A 2 8.74 -16.95 13.76
N ALA A 3 9.57 -15.93 14.02
CA ALA A 3 10.43 -15.87 15.20
C ALA A 3 9.65 -15.73 16.54
N VAL A 4 8.38 -15.35 16.48
CA VAL A 4 7.49 -15.26 17.66
C VAL A 4 6.43 -16.37 17.68
N GLY A 5 6.69 -17.49 17.01
CA GLY A 5 5.83 -18.66 17.04
C GLY A 5 4.57 -18.61 16.16
N LEU A 6 4.45 -17.62 15.27
CA LEU A 6 3.34 -17.53 14.33
C LEU A 6 3.60 -18.36 13.06
N THR A 7 2.60 -19.12 12.61
CA THR A 7 2.63 -19.76 11.30
C THR A 7 2.36 -18.72 10.22
N VAL A 8 3.31 -18.53 9.32
CA VAL A 8 3.19 -17.53 8.25
C VAL A 8 2.90 -18.20 6.92
N VAL A 9 1.71 -17.94 6.37
CA VAL A 9 1.33 -18.32 5.01
C VAL A 9 1.52 -17.12 4.10
N LYS A 10 2.45 -17.20 3.16
CA LYS A 10 2.64 -16.15 2.15
C LYS A 10 1.63 -16.37 1.02
N ALA A 11 0.91 -15.31 0.65
CA ALA A 11 0.10 -15.33 -0.54
C ALA A 11 0.98 -15.62 -1.78
N PRO A 12 0.49 -16.42 -2.73
CA PRO A 12 1.21 -16.68 -3.96
C PRO A 12 1.33 -15.40 -4.81
N PRO A 13 2.27 -15.35 -5.78
CA PRO A 13 2.42 -14.19 -6.63
C PRO A 13 1.17 -13.97 -7.49
N ARG A 14 0.94 -12.72 -7.92
CA ARG A 14 -0.24 -12.30 -8.71
C ARG A 14 -0.56 -13.20 -9.90
N LYS A 15 0.44 -13.78 -10.56
CA LYS A 15 0.22 -14.71 -11.69
C LYS A 15 -0.57 -15.95 -11.30
N THR A 16 -0.52 -16.35 -10.03
CA THR A 16 -1.18 -17.53 -9.49
C THR A 16 -2.46 -17.18 -8.72
N CYS A 17 -2.48 -16.00 -8.09
CA CYS A 17 -3.64 -15.52 -7.34
C CYS A 17 -3.77 -14.00 -7.54
N ASP A 18 -4.73 -13.59 -8.32
CA ASP A 18 -5.02 -12.17 -8.54
C ASP A 18 -6.15 -11.73 -7.59
N LEU A 19 -5.82 -10.91 -6.60
CA LEU A 19 -6.81 -10.41 -5.63
C LEU A 19 -7.90 -9.51 -6.26
N ARG A 20 -7.75 -9.13 -7.52
CA ARG A 20 -8.81 -8.41 -8.26
C ARG A 20 -9.89 -9.36 -8.78
N ASP A 21 -9.61 -10.66 -8.74
CA ASP A 21 -10.55 -11.73 -9.06
C ASP A 21 -11.11 -12.31 -7.76
N MET A 22 -12.43 -12.36 -7.67
CA MET A 22 -13.13 -12.81 -6.46
C MET A 22 -12.89 -14.29 -6.20
N ASP A 23 -12.97 -15.13 -7.23
CA ASP A 23 -12.84 -16.58 -7.08
C ASP A 23 -11.44 -16.96 -6.62
N SER A 24 -10.41 -16.31 -7.19
CA SER A 24 -9.02 -16.45 -6.75
C SER A 24 -8.85 -16.04 -5.28
N THR A 25 -9.50 -14.94 -4.87
CA THR A 25 -9.43 -14.43 -3.49
C THR A 25 -10.12 -15.38 -2.51
N ILE A 26 -11.32 -15.87 -2.86
CA ILE A 26 -12.05 -16.88 -2.08
C ILE A 26 -11.22 -18.16 -1.95
N ALA A 27 -10.68 -18.68 -3.05
CA ALA A 27 -9.88 -19.90 -3.03
C ALA A 27 -8.64 -19.77 -2.12
N LEU A 28 -7.95 -18.61 -2.18
CA LEU A 28 -6.82 -18.32 -1.31
C LEU A 28 -7.22 -18.32 0.17
N LEU A 29 -8.24 -17.57 0.55
CA LEU A 29 -8.67 -17.41 1.94
C LEU A 29 -9.30 -18.70 2.49
N ASN A 30 -10.07 -19.41 1.67
CA ASN A 30 -10.62 -20.70 2.05
C ASN A 30 -9.54 -21.74 2.33
N LYS A 31 -8.45 -21.74 1.57
CA LYS A 31 -7.30 -22.63 1.80
C LYS A 31 -6.49 -22.22 3.02
N ALA A 32 -6.30 -20.92 3.22
CA ALA A 32 -5.41 -20.40 4.25
C ALA A 32 -6.06 -20.34 5.63
N GLN A 33 -7.38 -20.11 5.71
CA GLN A 33 -8.16 -19.94 6.96
C GLN A 33 -7.40 -19.09 8.00
N PRO A 34 -6.97 -17.85 7.67
CA PRO A 34 -6.04 -17.12 8.52
C PRO A 34 -6.75 -16.51 9.73
N ASP A 35 -6.13 -16.57 10.93
CA ASP A 35 -6.55 -15.79 12.10
C ASP A 35 -6.27 -14.29 11.89
N TYR A 36 -5.15 -13.98 11.22
CA TYR A 36 -4.73 -12.61 10.86
C TYR A 36 -4.38 -12.52 9.39
N LEU A 37 -4.92 -11.52 8.71
CA LEU A 37 -4.59 -11.19 7.33
C LEU A 37 -3.86 -9.85 7.26
N VAL A 38 -2.56 -9.86 6.93
CA VAL A 38 -1.79 -8.64 6.69
C VAL A 38 -1.89 -8.27 5.22
N ASN A 39 -2.67 -7.22 4.92
CA ASN A 39 -2.87 -6.75 3.55
C ASN A 39 -1.78 -5.77 3.12
N CYS A 40 -0.73 -6.30 2.49
CA CYS A 40 0.32 -5.51 1.84
C CYS A 40 0.09 -5.33 0.33
N ALA A 41 -1.00 -5.87 -0.21
CA ALA A 41 -1.27 -5.81 -1.64
C ALA A 41 -1.61 -4.39 -2.09
N ALA A 42 -0.93 -3.92 -3.12
CA ALA A 42 -1.18 -2.63 -3.73
C ALA A 42 -0.70 -2.60 -5.18
N GLN A 43 -1.45 -1.91 -6.04
CA GLN A 43 -0.91 -1.40 -7.30
C GLN A 43 -0.39 0.01 -7.02
N VAL A 44 0.93 0.12 -6.97
CA VAL A 44 1.66 1.36 -6.67
C VAL A 44 2.91 1.44 -7.54
N GLY A 45 3.45 2.62 -7.72
CA GLY A 45 4.67 2.87 -8.48
C GLY A 45 5.18 4.27 -8.21
N SER A 46 6.07 4.78 -9.08
CA SER A 46 6.55 6.15 -9.00
C SER A 46 5.39 7.16 -9.07
N LEU A 47 5.67 8.42 -8.71
CA LEU A 47 4.68 9.51 -8.80
C LEU A 47 4.10 9.62 -10.21
N ASN A 48 4.96 9.55 -11.24
CA ASN A 48 4.51 9.57 -12.64
C ASN A 48 3.58 8.40 -12.96
N TYR A 49 3.88 7.20 -12.45
CA TYR A 49 3.05 6.03 -12.67
C TYR A 49 1.65 6.23 -12.09
N VAL A 50 1.54 6.59 -10.82
CA VAL A 50 0.23 6.75 -10.16
C VAL A 50 -0.60 7.89 -10.71
N THR A 51 0.05 8.92 -11.30
CA THR A 51 -0.61 10.03 -11.97
C THR A 51 -1.12 9.64 -13.36
N ASN A 52 -0.25 9.03 -14.17
CA ASN A 52 -0.59 8.67 -15.55
C ASN A 52 -1.56 7.48 -15.66
N HIS A 53 -1.60 6.61 -14.65
CA HIS A 53 -2.49 5.45 -14.59
C HIS A 53 -3.55 5.57 -13.47
N ALA A 54 -3.98 6.81 -13.17
CA ALA A 54 -4.85 7.10 -12.02
C ALA A 54 -6.12 6.24 -11.98
N GLY A 55 -6.81 6.08 -13.11
CA GLY A 55 -8.01 5.26 -13.23
C GLY A 55 -7.75 3.77 -12.96
N GLU A 56 -6.65 3.21 -13.44
CA GLU A 56 -6.27 1.82 -13.17
C GLU A 56 -5.86 1.62 -11.71
N VAL A 57 -5.10 2.56 -11.17
CA VAL A 57 -4.62 2.53 -9.77
C VAL A 57 -5.78 2.50 -8.80
N ILE A 58 -6.75 3.41 -8.95
CA ILE A 58 -7.91 3.45 -8.04
C ILE A 58 -8.78 2.20 -8.21
N THR A 59 -9.07 1.80 -9.45
CA THR A 59 -9.93 0.64 -9.74
C THR A 59 -9.35 -0.66 -9.23
N ASN A 60 -8.09 -0.94 -9.52
CA ASN A 60 -7.47 -2.20 -9.15
C ASN A 60 -7.26 -2.31 -7.63
N ASN A 61 -6.87 -1.23 -6.96
CA ASN A 61 -6.76 -1.24 -5.50
C ASN A 61 -8.14 -1.37 -4.83
N ALA A 62 -9.17 -0.68 -5.34
CA ALA A 62 -10.52 -0.81 -4.81
C ALA A 62 -11.06 -2.25 -4.96
N ARG A 63 -10.85 -2.88 -6.12
CA ARG A 63 -11.23 -4.29 -6.32
C ARG A 63 -10.55 -5.24 -5.34
N MET A 64 -9.22 -5.10 -5.17
CA MET A 64 -8.49 -5.96 -4.24
C MET A 64 -9.03 -5.85 -2.81
N ILE A 65 -9.27 -4.64 -2.32
CA ILE A 65 -9.75 -4.46 -0.95
C ILE A 65 -11.19 -4.98 -0.78
N LEU A 66 -12.08 -4.69 -1.72
CA LEU A 66 -13.45 -5.18 -1.68
C LEU A 66 -13.49 -6.72 -1.71
N ASN A 67 -12.75 -7.36 -2.62
CA ASN A 67 -12.69 -8.81 -2.71
C ASN A 67 -12.18 -9.48 -1.44
N ILE A 68 -11.21 -8.89 -0.75
CA ILE A 68 -10.72 -9.41 0.54
C ILE A 68 -11.84 -9.42 1.58
N TYR A 69 -12.53 -8.29 1.78
CA TYR A 69 -13.59 -8.21 2.80
C TYR A 69 -14.82 -9.05 2.42
N GLU A 70 -15.21 -9.06 1.16
CA GLU A 70 -16.31 -9.91 0.68
C GLU A 70 -15.98 -11.40 0.82
N ALA A 71 -14.74 -11.81 0.53
CA ALA A 71 -14.34 -13.21 0.70
C ALA A 71 -14.35 -13.61 2.18
N ILE A 72 -13.85 -12.77 3.09
CA ILE A 72 -13.92 -13.01 4.55
C ILE A 72 -15.38 -13.21 4.97
N LYS A 73 -16.27 -12.31 4.56
CA LYS A 73 -17.71 -12.40 4.85
C LYS A 73 -18.34 -13.67 4.25
N ASN A 74 -18.09 -13.96 2.96
CA ASN A 74 -18.69 -15.08 2.27
C ASN A 74 -18.27 -16.45 2.85
N LEU A 75 -17.04 -16.51 3.35
CA LEU A 75 -16.47 -17.70 4.01
C LEU A 75 -16.77 -17.74 5.52
N SER A 76 -17.44 -16.73 6.06
CA SER A 76 -17.72 -16.59 7.51
C SER A 76 -16.46 -16.72 8.37
N LEU A 77 -15.33 -16.14 7.92
CA LEU A 77 -14.07 -16.22 8.63
C LEU A 77 -14.01 -15.23 9.80
N SER A 78 -13.48 -15.67 10.93
CA SER A 78 -13.16 -14.83 12.09
C SER A 78 -11.76 -14.19 11.96
N THR A 79 -11.41 -13.74 10.75
CA THR A 79 -10.10 -13.16 10.42
C THR A 79 -10.03 -11.71 10.86
N ARG A 80 -9.00 -11.35 11.62
CA ARG A 80 -8.65 -9.94 11.86
C ARG A 80 -7.77 -9.43 10.74
N VAL A 81 -8.17 -8.30 10.11
CA VAL A 81 -7.44 -7.69 9.00
C VAL A 81 -6.48 -6.63 9.54
N ILE A 82 -5.24 -6.65 9.07
CA ILE A 82 -4.26 -5.58 9.29
C ILE A 82 -4.05 -4.90 7.94
N SER A 83 -4.56 -3.68 7.80
CA SER A 83 -4.53 -2.91 6.54
C SER A 83 -3.50 -1.79 6.61
N LEU A 84 -2.67 -1.67 5.59
CA LEU A 84 -1.68 -0.59 5.47
C LEU A 84 -2.27 0.57 4.69
N VAL A 85 -2.26 1.75 5.28
CA VAL A 85 -2.64 3.02 4.66
C VAL A 85 -1.41 3.89 4.53
N ALA A 86 -1.02 4.19 3.29
CA ALA A 86 0.18 4.96 3.01
C ALA A 86 -0.01 6.45 3.37
N ASN A 87 1.08 7.13 3.67
CA ASN A 87 1.10 8.56 4.02
C ASN A 87 0.46 9.49 2.99
N CYS A 88 0.37 9.10 1.71
CA CYS A 88 -0.35 9.86 0.69
C CYS A 88 -1.86 10.00 0.96
N ALA A 89 -2.40 9.28 1.95
CA ALA A 89 -3.76 9.45 2.43
C ALA A 89 -3.93 10.67 3.36
N TYR A 90 -2.85 11.23 3.88
CA TYR A 90 -2.91 12.48 4.63
C TYR A 90 -3.34 13.65 3.76
N PRO A 91 -3.91 14.71 4.35
CA PRO A 91 -4.29 15.90 3.59
C PRO A 91 -3.08 16.60 2.99
N ALA A 92 -3.29 17.27 1.85
CA ALA A 92 -2.34 18.20 1.25
C ALA A 92 -2.24 19.46 2.13
N THR A 93 -1.35 19.44 3.08
CA THR A 93 -1.19 20.51 4.06
C THR A 93 0.28 20.92 4.17
N THR A 94 0.49 22.13 4.67
CA THR A 94 1.82 22.67 5.00
C THR A 94 2.21 22.41 6.44
N MET A 95 1.54 21.50 7.13
CA MET A 95 1.87 21.17 8.54
C MET A 95 3.27 20.55 8.63
N GLU A 96 4.01 20.94 9.65
CA GLU A 96 5.37 20.44 9.90
C GLU A 96 5.40 18.95 10.25
N ALA A 97 4.32 18.42 10.85
CA ALA A 97 4.20 17.01 11.20
C ALA A 97 2.76 16.53 11.00
N PHE A 98 2.62 15.31 10.50
CA PHE A 98 1.32 14.65 10.40
C PHE A 98 0.94 14.02 11.74
N LYS A 99 -0.33 14.22 12.15
CA LYS A 99 -0.91 13.56 13.32
C LYS A 99 -1.95 12.55 12.89
N GLU A 100 -1.99 11.41 13.57
CA GLU A 100 -2.86 10.30 13.21
C GLU A 100 -4.35 10.62 13.30
N ASP A 101 -4.75 11.51 14.18
CA ASP A 101 -6.14 11.97 14.32
C ASP A 101 -6.57 12.98 13.25
N GLU A 102 -5.62 13.53 12.49
CA GLU A 102 -5.85 14.54 11.46
C GLU A 102 -5.75 14.01 10.02
N TRP A 103 -5.49 12.73 9.84
CA TRP A 103 -5.17 12.17 8.51
C TRP A 103 -6.30 12.29 7.48
N GLN A 104 -7.54 12.55 7.91
CA GLN A 104 -8.70 12.78 7.03
C GLN A 104 -9.12 14.25 6.94
N ASN A 105 -8.46 15.17 7.62
CA ASN A 105 -8.83 16.57 7.71
C ASN A 105 -8.43 17.37 6.47
N GLY A 106 -9.06 17.12 5.35
CA GLY A 106 -8.84 17.83 4.09
C GLY A 106 -8.57 16.91 2.89
N PRO A 107 -8.43 17.48 1.68
CA PRO A 107 -8.21 16.72 0.45
C PRO A 107 -6.82 16.11 0.43
N VAL A 108 -6.68 14.94 -0.19
CA VAL A 108 -5.37 14.37 -0.55
C VAL A 108 -4.66 15.23 -1.59
N HIS A 109 -3.33 15.17 -1.64
CA HIS A 109 -2.57 15.94 -2.62
C HIS A 109 -2.92 15.53 -4.06
N SER A 110 -3.06 16.49 -4.96
CA SER A 110 -3.52 16.28 -6.34
C SER A 110 -2.64 15.29 -7.12
N SER A 111 -1.32 15.32 -6.92
CA SER A 111 -0.39 14.43 -7.61
C SER A 111 -0.53 12.95 -7.23
N VAL A 112 -1.12 12.64 -6.09
CA VAL A 112 -1.36 11.27 -5.61
C VAL A 112 -2.85 11.00 -5.40
N PHE A 113 -3.71 11.78 -6.03
CA PHE A 113 -5.15 11.78 -5.79
C PHE A 113 -5.76 10.37 -5.84
N ALA A 114 -5.50 9.61 -6.89
CA ALA A 114 -6.06 8.27 -7.05
C ALA A 114 -5.58 7.31 -5.94
N TYR A 115 -4.28 7.32 -5.67
CA TYR A 115 -3.70 6.40 -4.68
C TYR A 115 -4.07 6.81 -3.26
N GLY A 116 -3.98 8.08 -2.91
CA GLY A 116 -4.37 8.59 -1.59
C GLY A 116 -5.86 8.38 -1.30
N SER A 117 -6.71 8.63 -2.30
CA SER A 117 -8.17 8.42 -2.18
C SER A 117 -8.52 6.96 -1.96
N VAL A 118 -7.91 6.02 -2.70
CA VAL A 118 -8.19 4.60 -2.49
C VAL A 118 -7.64 4.08 -1.16
N ARG A 119 -6.59 4.68 -0.60
CA ARG A 119 -6.14 4.35 0.77
C ARG A 119 -7.16 4.81 1.83
N ARG A 120 -7.76 5.99 1.67
CA ARG A 120 -8.90 6.40 2.51
C ARG A 120 -10.12 5.51 2.31
N PHE A 121 -10.41 5.12 1.08
CA PHE A 121 -11.48 4.16 0.77
C PHE A 121 -11.25 2.81 1.46
N THR A 122 -10.01 2.32 1.54
CA THR A 122 -9.67 1.09 2.28
C THR A 122 -10.14 1.16 3.74
N TRP A 123 -9.90 2.28 4.40
CA TRP A 123 -10.38 2.50 5.76
C TRP A 123 -11.91 2.56 5.83
N ALA A 124 -12.55 3.27 4.90
CA ALA A 124 -14.02 3.36 4.88
C ALA A 124 -14.67 1.97 4.70
N VAL A 125 -14.14 1.14 3.80
CA VAL A 125 -14.58 -0.25 3.60
C VAL A 125 -14.42 -1.02 4.92
N SER A 126 -13.25 -0.93 5.58
CA SER A 126 -13.01 -1.65 6.83
C SER A 126 -14.04 -1.28 7.90
N LYS A 127 -14.35 0.00 8.05
CA LYS A 127 -15.36 0.45 9.02
C LYS A 127 -16.77 -0.01 8.69
N CYS A 128 -17.16 -0.02 7.42
CA CYS A 128 -18.46 -0.54 7.01
C CYS A 128 -18.59 -2.05 7.30
N TYR A 129 -17.54 -2.84 7.03
CA TYR A 129 -17.54 -4.28 7.29
C TYR A 129 -17.45 -4.59 8.80
N GLU A 130 -16.74 -3.79 9.57
CA GLU A 130 -16.73 -3.89 11.03
C GLU A 130 -18.15 -3.65 11.60
N MET A 131 -18.80 -2.56 11.18
CA MET A 131 -20.16 -2.19 11.64
C MET A 131 -21.22 -3.22 11.26
N GLN A 132 -21.16 -3.77 10.07
CA GLN A 132 -22.22 -4.64 9.55
C GLN A 132 -21.97 -6.12 9.82
N TYR A 133 -20.72 -6.58 9.79
CA TYR A 133 -20.35 -7.99 9.83
C TYR A 133 -19.40 -8.36 10.97
N GLY A 134 -18.97 -7.36 11.76
CA GLY A 134 -18.04 -7.58 12.87
C GLY A 134 -16.59 -7.91 12.43
N THR A 135 -16.22 -7.64 11.17
CA THR A 135 -14.87 -7.90 10.68
C THR A 135 -13.88 -6.91 11.29
N GLU A 136 -13.11 -7.37 12.28
CA GLU A 136 -12.14 -6.51 12.96
C GLU A 136 -10.99 -6.09 12.02
N THR A 137 -10.66 -4.79 12.04
CA THR A 137 -9.56 -4.26 11.23
C THR A 137 -8.66 -3.34 12.06
N ILE A 138 -7.36 -3.59 12.00
CA ILE A 138 -6.33 -2.66 12.46
C ILE A 138 -5.81 -1.90 11.24
N THR A 139 -5.99 -0.58 11.24
CA THR A 139 -5.45 0.30 10.19
C THR A 139 -4.12 0.88 10.66
N LEU A 140 -3.05 0.59 9.92
CA LEU A 140 -1.73 1.15 10.18
C LEU A 140 -1.45 2.28 9.18
N LEU A 141 -1.27 3.50 9.68
CA LEU A 141 -0.82 4.64 8.89
C LEU A 141 0.71 4.56 8.78
N VAL A 142 1.19 4.20 7.60
CA VAL A 142 2.63 3.95 7.39
C VAL A 142 3.28 5.06 6.58
N PRO A 143 4.46 5.57 7.02
CA PRO A 143 5.24 6.53 6.25
C PRO A 143 5.90 5.85 5.06
N ASN A 144 6.65 6.62 4.25
CA ASN A 144 7.46 6.04 3.20
C ASN A 144 8.52 5.10 3.80
N MET A 145 8.41 3.83 3.42
CA MET A 145 9.31 2.78 3.88
C MET A 145 10.55 2.73 2.98
N TYR A 146 11.70 2.46 3.56
CA TYR A 146 12.95 2.24 2.85
C TYR A 146 13.77 1.13 3.51
N GLY A 147 14.65 0.49 2.76
CA GLY A 147 15.53 -0.52 3.32
C GLY A 147 15.86 -1.66 2.35
N PRO A 148 16.47 -2.74 2.86
CA PRO A 148 16.80 -3.93 2.06
C PRO A 148 15.54 -4.52 1.42
N GLY A 149 15.62 -4.80 0.11
CA GLY A 149 14.50 -5.36 -0.65
C GLY A 149 13.65 -4.33 -1.40
N ASP A 150 13.86 -3.02 -1.17
CA ASP A 150 13.21 -1.99 -1.98
C ASP A 150 13.80 -1.93 -3.40
N SER A 151 13.00 -1.44 -4.36
CA SER A 151 13.40 -1.39 -5.76
C SER A 151 14.57 -0.46 -6.02
N THR A 152 15.50 -0.89 -6.86
CA THR A 152 16.57 -0.02 -7.42
C THR A 152 16.26 0.42 -8.85
N ASP A 153 15.13 0.00 -9.42
CA ASP A 153 14.65 0.39 -10.73
C ASP A 153 14.21 1.87 -10.69
N PRO A 154 14.77 2.74 -11.55
CA PRO A 154 14.43 4.17 -11.55
C PRO A 154 12.94 4.48 -11.69
N ASP A 155 12.19 3.62 -12.39
CA ASP A 155 10.76 3.83 -12.64
C ASP A 155 9.87 3.35 -11.47
N LYS A 156 10.43 2.58 -10.55
CA LYS A 156 9.70 1.97 -9.42
C LYS A 156 10.20 2.41 -8.06
N ALA A 157 11.48 2.78 -7.96
CA ALA A 157 12.11 3.13 -6.70
C ALA A 157 11.50 4.41 -6.09
N HIS A 158 11.30 4.40 -4.77
CA HIS A 158 10.98 5.59 -4.01
C HIS A 158 12.18 6.53 -3.94
N ALA A 159 11.96 7.81 -3.64
CA ALA A 159 12.95 8.88 -3.78
C ALA A 159 14.31 8.56 -3.12
N LEU A 160 14.31 8.06 -1.89
CA LEU A 160 15.54 7.74 -1.16
C LEU A 160 16.36 6.66 -1.88
N ASN A 161 15.75 5.54 -2.24
CA ASN A 161 16.44 4.44 -2.92
C ASN A 161 16.83 4.80 -4.35
N ALA A 162 16.02 5.60 -5.04
CA ALA A 162 16.37 6.14 -6.36
C ALA A 162 17.64 6.99 -6.28
N LEU A 163 17.76 7.89 -5.27
CA LEU A 163 18.94 8.71 -5.05
C LEU A 163 20.16 7.87 -4.68
N ILE A 164 20.04 6.94 -3.72
CA ILE A 164 21.13 6.02 -3.35
C ILE A 164 21.64 5.27 -4.58
N SER A 165 20.74 4.69 -5.37
CA SER A 165 21.10 3.94 -6.58
C SER A 165 21.76 4.83 -7.63
N LYS A 166 21.31 6.08 -7.77
CA LYS A 166 21.88 7.07 -8.68
C LYS A 166 23.30 7.45 -8.28
N PHE A 167 23.53 7.76 -7.01
CA PHE A 167 24.87 8.07 -6.50
C PHE A 167 25.84 6.88 -6.61
N LEU A 168 25.38 5.67 -6.29
CA LEU A 168 26.21 4.47 -6.43
C LEU A 168 26.61 4.19 -7.88
N ARG A 169 25.68 4.39 -8.84
CA ARG A 169 25.98 4.25 -10.28
C ARG A 169 26.99 5.29 -10.73
N ALA A 170 26.77 6.57 -10.41
CA ALA A 170 27.67 7.64 -10.76
C ALA A 170 29.10 7.38 -10.21
N LYS A 171 29.21 6.96 -8.94
CA LYS A 171 30.50 6.58 -8.34
C LYS A 171 31.19 5.44 -9.10
N ARG A 172 30.44 4.38 -9.48
CA ARG A 172 30.99 3.24 -10.25
C ARG A 172 31.44 3.65 -11.66
N ASN A 173 30.76 4.61 -12.27
CA ASN A 173 31.06 5.14 -13.59
C ASN A 173 32.16 6.22 -13.59
N GLY A 174 32.68 6.63 -12.40
CA GLY A 174 33.65 7.70 -12.30
C GLY A 174 33.10 9.09 -12.57
N GLU A 175 31.76 9.27 -12.52
CA GLU A 175 31.12 10.56 -12.72
C GLU A 175 31.42 11.50 -11.52
N LYS A 176 31.77 12.75 -11.83
CA LYS A 176 32.15 13.74 -10.80
C LYS A 176 30.95 14.42 -10.14
N SER A 177 29.77 14.35 -10.74
CA SER A 177 28.56 15.00 -10.23
C SER A 177 27.32 14.20 -10.57
N VAL A 178 26.27 14.37 -9.78
CA VAL A 178 24.95 13.77 -9.99
C VAL A 178 23.91 14.89 -9.97
N SER A 179 23.09 14.97 -11.02
CA SER A 179 21.96 15.90 -11.04
C SER A 179 20.84 15.37 -10.14
N VAL A 180 20.44 16.17 -9.17
CA VAL A 180 19.30 15.89 -8.27
C VAL A 180 18.20 16.91 -8.55
N TRP A 181 16.96 16.44 -8.64
CA TRP A 181 15.82 17.31 -8.88
C TRP A 181 15.34 17.93 -7.57
N GLY A 182 14.87 19.18 -7.67
CA GLY A 182 14.40 19.96 -6.52
C GLY A 182 15.44 20.91 -5.97
N THR A 183 15.02 21.70 -5.02
CA THR A 183 15.84 22.73 -4.36
C THR A 183 16.57 22.25 -3.13
N GLY A 184 16.24 21.05 -2.65
CA GLY A 184 16.68 20.53 -1.35
C GLY A 184 15.83 21.01 -0.17
N ALA A 185 14.84 21.86 -0.41
CA ALA A 185 13.82 22.17 0.59
C ALA A 185 12.82 20.99 0.69
N PRO A 186 12.41 20.60 1.90
CA PRO A 186 11.43 19.55 2.10
C PRO A 186 10.04 19.94 1.60
#